data_0f87af1cdfe3d691d90b26c41a9666ef
#
_entry.id   0f87af1cdfe3d691d90b26c41a9666ef
#
_cell.length_a   1.000
_cell.length_b   1.000
_cell.length_c   1.000
_cell.angle_alpha   90.00
_cell.angle_beta   90.00
_cell.angle_gamma   90.00
#
_symmetry.space_group_name_H-M   'P 1'
#
loop_
_entity.id
_entity.type
_entity.pdbx_description
1 polymer ?
#
loop_
_entity_poly.entity_id
_entity_poly.type
_entity_poly.pdbx_seq_one_letter_code
_entity_poly.pdbx_strand_id
1 'polypeptide(L)'
;MNQRTPLPPEPPSARPGPLQGARSSTLGAVLFDMDGTLVETEQYWGEAMHALADELGGTFSPQARERTVGTAMAVAMGILYADLGVVRTEEQARADAHWVEDRTAALMTAEGVAWRPGARELVTAVRAAGLRTALVTTTPRRIASLVLHRIADELGGDPFDTTVCGDEAGARKPDPAPYRKAMAELGVPPRLCVVVEDSAVGVAAGLAADATVLGVPALQPLDPREGLVLRDTLSGVTVGDLEGLVAARPGVDAR
;
A
#
# COMPACT_ATOMS: atom_id res chain seq x y z
N MET A 1 -18.35 -18.88 -66.26
CA MET A 1 -18.22 -19.81 -65.08
C MET A 1 -16.79 -19.78 -64.63
N ASN A 2 -16.51 -18.96 -63.61
CA ASN A 2 -15.17 -18.84 -63.01
C ASN A 2 -15.19 -19.59 -61.71
N GLN A 3 -14.61 -20.77 -61.68
CA GLN A 3 -14.42 -21.56 -60.47
C GLN A 3 -13.22 -20.96 -59.68
N ARG A 4 -13.50 -20.35 -58.54
CA ARG A 4 -12.44 -19.98 -57.55
C ARG A 4 -12.09 -21.22 -56.74
N THR A 5 -10.84 -21.64 -56.84
CA THR A 5 -10.23 -22.67 -55.99
C THR A 5 -10.16 -22.13 -54.52
N PRO A 6 -10.63 -22.87 -53.52
CA PRO A 6 -10.49 -22.46 -52.12
C PRO A 6 -9.04 -22.51 -51.67
N LEU A 7 -8.62 -21.47 -50.92
CA LEU A 7 -7.33 -21.38 -50.25
C LEU A 7 -7.20 -22.48 -49.18
N PRO A 8 -5.99 -23.05 -48.98
CA PRO A 8 -5.76 -24.03 -47.93
C PRO A 8 -5.89 -23.37 -46.54
N PRO A 9 -6.29 -24.12 -45.50
CA PRO A 9 -6.42 -23.59 -44.15
C PRO A 9 -5.06 -23.17 -43.60
N GLU A 10 -5.05 -22.01 -42.92
CA GLU A 10 -3.88 -21.53 -42.17
C GLU A 10 -3.45 -22.53 -41.08
N PRO A 11 -2.13 -22.75 -40.88
CA PRO A 11 -1.66 -23.60 -39.83
C PRO A 11 -1.97 -22.96 -38.45
N PRO A 12 -2.26 -23.76 -37.43
CA PRO A 12 -2.56 -23.25 -36.08
C PRO A 12 -1.35 -22.45 -35.55
N SER A 13 -1.62 -21.23 -35.11
CA SER A 13 -0.63 -20.36 -34.46
C SER A 13 -0.02 -21.09 -33.25
N ALA A 14 1.25 -21.40 -33.32
CA ALA A 14 2.00 -21.96 -32.21
C ALA A 14 1.93 -20.98 -31.03
N ARG A 15 1.37 -21.42 -29.90
CA ARG A 15 1.49 -20.71 -28.64
C ARG A 15 3.00 -20.58 -28.34
N PRO A 16 3.49 -19.38 -27.95
CA PRO A 16 4.87 -19.26 -27.54
C PRO A 16 5.11 -20.21 -26.35
N GLY A 17 6.08 -21.10 -26.51
CA GLY A 17 6.55 -22.00 -25.44
C GLY A 17 7.11 -21.18 -24.28
N PRO A 18 7.27 -21.79 -23.08
CA PRO A 18 7.84 -21.10 -21.94
C PRO A 18 9.22 -20.57 -22.30
N LEU A 19 9.44 -19.27 -22.03
CA LEU A 19 10.73 -18.60 -22.18
C LEU A 19 11.77 -19.34 -21.31
N GLN A 20 12.61 -20.15 -21.93
CA GLN A 20 13.76 -20.76 -21.28
C GLN A 20 14.78 -19.66 -21.01
N GLY A 21 15.04 -19.37 -19.72
CA GLY A 21 16.10 -18.47 -19.28
C GLY A 21 15.72 -17.46 -18.18
N ALA A 22 14.50 -17.47 -17.65
CA ALA A 22 14.19 -16.70 -16.44
C ALA A 22 14.97 -17.33 -15.28
N ARG A 23 15.93 -16.59 -14.70
CA ARG A 23 16.44 -16.89 -13.36
C ARG A 23 15.22 -17.06 -12.49
N SER A 24 15.13 -18.15 -11.74
CA SER A 24 14.07 -18.37 -10.77
C SER A 24 14.17 -17.23 -9.76
N SER A 25 13.38 -16.15 -9.96
CA SER A 25 13.27 -15.08 -8.99
C SER A 25 12.67 -15.68 -7.72
N THR A 26 13.35 -15.51 -6.61
CA THR A 26 12.81 -15.90 -5.30
C THR A 26 11.68 -14.97 -4.86
N LEU A 27 11.62 -13.76 -5.42
CA LEU A 27 10.55 -12.77 -5.17
C LEU A 27 9.31 -13.11 -6.01
N GLY A 28 8.17 -13.30 -5.35
CA GLY A 28 6.89 -13.60 -6.00
C GLY A 28 5.92 -12.42 -6.04
N ALA A 29 5.94 -11.56 -5.03
CA ALA A 29 5.05 -10.41 -4.95
C ALA A 29 5.66 -9.23 -4.18
N VAL A 30 5.20 -8.02 -4.54
CA VAL A 30 5.46 -6.80 -3.78
C VAL A 30 4.13 -6.20 -3.34
N LEU A 31 3.98 -5.98 -2.04
CA LEU A 31 2.79 -5.42 -1.44
C LEU A 31 3.13 -4.01 -0.92
N PHE A 32 2.41 -3.03 -1.41
CA PHE A 32 2.65 -1.63 -1.10
C PHE A 32 1.60 -1.11 -0.12
N ASP A 33 2.02 -0.43 0.93
CA ASP A 33 1.14 0.50 1.61
C ASP A 33 0.90 1.74 0.73
N MET A 34 -0.06 2.58 1.08
CA MET A 34 -0.51 3.71 0.27
C MET A 34 -0.03 5.05 0.82
N ASP A 35 -0.61 5.44 1.95
CA ASP A 35 -0.46 6.77 2.54
C ASP A 35 0.92 6.94 3.18
N GLY A 36 1.73 7.89 2.72
CA GLY A 36 3.11 8.06 3.20
C GLY A 36 4.12 7.07 2.58
N THR A 37 3.66 6.03 1.91
CA THR A 37 4.51 5.05 1.21
C THR A 37 4.57 5.27 -0.30
N LEU A 38 3.43 5.18 -0.99
CA LEU A 38 3.33 5.45 -2.43
C LEU A 38 3.04 6.90 -2.73
N VAL A 39 2.20 7.52 -1.92
CA VAL A 39 1.66 8.87 -2.15
C VAL A 39 1.74 9.76 -0.91
N GLU A 40 1.90 11.06 -1.15
CA GLU A 40 1.92 12.09 -0.10
C GLU A 40 0.50 12.50 0.26
N THR A 41 -0.14 11.76 1.15
CA THR A 41 -1.53 12.01 1.57
C THR A 41 -1.67 12.33 3.06
N GLU A 42 -0.65 12.02 3.86
CA GLU A 42 -0.66 12.23 5.31
C GLU A 42 -0.89 13.68 5.73
N GLN A 43 -0.47 14.64 4.91
CA GLN A 43 -0.73 16.06 5.14
C GLN A 43 -2.24 16.36 5.13
N TYR A 44 -3.02 15.75 4.23
CA TYR A 44 -4.47 15.96 4.12
C TYR A 44 -5.23 15.37 5.31
N TRP A 45 -4.81 14.19 5.79
CA TRP A 45 -5.31 13.62 7.03
C TRP A 45 -5.02 14.53 8.21
N GLY A 46 -3.81 15.08 8.30
CA GLY A 46 -3.42 16.04 9.33
C GLY A 46 -4.26 17.30 9.31
N GLU A 47 -4.42 17.92 8.14
CA GLU A 47 -5.23 19.14 7.98
C GLU A 47 -6.70 18.90 8.37
N ALA A 48 -7.28 17.79 7.91
CA ALA A 48 -8.66 17.44 8.25
C ALA A 48 -8.86 17.23 9.77
N MET A 49 -7.89 16.57 10.44
CA MET A 49 -7.95 16.37 11.88
C MET A 49 -7.77 17.66 12.68
N HIS A 50 -6.89 18.57 12.24
CA HIS A 50 -6.76 19.89 12.84
C HIS A 50 -8.05 20.70 12.70
N ALA A 51 -8.65 20.67 11.51
CA ALA A 51 -9.93 21.36 11.29
C ALA A 51 -11.05 20.79 12.17
N LEU A 52 -11.11 19.47 12.37
CA LEU A 52 -12.08 18.89 13.33
C LEU A 52 -11.78 19.32 14.77
N ALA A 53 -10.51 19.42 15.17
CA ALA A 53 -10.15 19.89 16.50
C ALA A 53 -10.64 21.32 16.75
N ASP A 54 -10.49 22.20 15.75
CA ASP A 54 -10.99 23.57 15.80
C ASP A 54 -12.53 23.61 15.93
N GLU A 55 -13.27 22.79 15.17
CA GLU A 55 -14.72 22.63 15.28
C GLU A 55 -15.16 22.12 16.67
N LEU A 56 -14.34 21.29 17.31
CA LEU A 56 -14.58 20.79 18.66
C LEU A 56 -14.14 21.78 19.77
N GLY A 57 -13.62 22.96 19.38
CA GLY A 57 -13.23 24.04 20.29
C GLY A 57 -11.89 23.84 20.97
N GLY A 58 -10.99 23.00 20.41
CA GLY A 58 -9.66 22.74 20.96
C GLY A 58 -8.55 22.82 19.91
N THR A 59 -7.32 22.54 20.34
CA THR A 59 -6.14 22.54 19.46
C THR A 59 -5.51 21.16 19.50
N PHE A 60 -5.37 20.52 18.33
CA PHE A 60 -4.71 19.23 18.20
C PHE A 60 -3.21 19.38 18.34
N SER A 61 -2.62 18.74 19.37
CA SER A 61 -1.21 18.88 19.66
C SER A 61 -0.33 18.15 18.66
N PRO A 62 0.90 18.64 18.36
CA PRO A 62 1.85 17.96 17.50
C PRO A 62 2.14 16.52 17.97
N GLN A 63 2.26 16.30 19.27
CA GLN A 63 2.54 14.98 19.87
C GLN A 63 1.39 14.00 19.65
N ALA A 64 0.13 14.47 19.77
CA ALA A 64 -1.03 13.65 19.49
C ALA A 64 -1.14 13.37 17.99
N ARG A 65 -0.89 14.38 17.12
CA ARG A 65 -0.87 14.19 15.65
C ARG A 65 0.15 13.12 15.22
N GLU A 66 1.36 13.17 15.76
CA GLU A 66 2.41 12.18 15.48
C GLU A 66 1.93 10.75 15.77
N ARG A 67 1.21 10.55 16.87
CA ARG A 67 0.67 9.24 17.27
C ARG A 67 -0.46 8.73 16.36
N THR A 68 -1.06 9.56 15.52
CA THR A 68 -2.14 9.15 14.60
C THR A 68 -1.63 8.65 13.26
N VAL A 69 -0.37 8.92 12.90
CA VAL A 69 0.23 8.52 11.62
C VAL A 69 0.17 7.01 11.41
N GLY A 70 -0.37 6.58 10.26
CA GLY A 70 -0.51 5.17 9.89
C GLY A 70 -1.54 4.39 10.70
N THR A 71 -2.22 5.01 11.67
CA THR A 71 -3.24 4.33 12.48
C THR A 71 -4.59 4.25 11.78
N ALA A 72 -5.43 3.30 12.20
CA ALA A 72 -6.81 3.26 11.76
C ALA A 72 -7.61 4.45 12.29
N MET A 73 -8.60 4.95 11.52
CA MET A 73 -9.40 6.13 11.85
C MET A 73 -9.99 6.11 13.28
N ALA A 74 -10.53 4.97 13.72
CA ALA A 74 -11.06 4.86 15.09
C ALA A 74 -10.01 5.10 16.19
N VAL A 75 -8.75 4.66 15.94
CA VAL A 75 -7.62 4.90 16.86
C VAL A 75 -7.22 6.38 16.81
N ALA A 76 -7.12 6.95 15.61
CA ALA A 76 -6.80 8.36 15.42
C ALA A 76 -7.82 9.28 16.12
N MET A 77 -9.12 8.98 15.98
CA MET A 77 -10.19 9.72 16.68
C MET A 77 -10.04 9.61 18.21
N GLY A 78 -9.78 8.43 18.74
CA GLY A 78 -9.54 8.24 20.17
C GLY A 78 -8.37 9.08 20.69
N ILE A 79 -7.28 9.16 19.93
CA ILE A 79 -6.11 9.99 20.27
C ILE A 79 -6.50 11.47 20.26
N LEU A 80 -7.22 11.93 19.23
CA LEU A 80 -7.70 13.31 19.12
C LEU A 80 -8.57 13.69 20.31
N TYR A 81 -9.57 12.87 20.65
CA TYR A 81 -10.48 13.16 21.76
C TYR A 81 -9.76 13.19 23.11
N ALA A 82 -8.82 12.29 23.32
CA ALA A 82 -8.01 12.29 24.53
C ALA A 82 -7.13 13.55 24.64
N ASP A 83 -6.56 14.00 23.53
CA ASP A 83 -5.75 15.23 23.48
C ASP A 83 -6.57 16.50 23.76
N LEU A 84 -7.79 16.54 23.21
CA LEU A 84 -8.71 17.67 23.42
C LEU A 84 -9.45 17.61 24.76
N GLY A 85 -9.40 16.48 25.49
CA GLY A 85 -10.19 16.28 26.70
C GLY A 85 -11.70 16.20 26.46
N VAL A 86 -12.13 15.80 25.25
CA VAL A 86 -13.58 15.70 24.89
C VAL A 86 -14.04 14.25 24.95
N VAL A 87 -15.32 14.07 25.26
CA VAL A 87 -15.98 12.76 25.26
C VAL A 87 -17.02 12.76 24.14
N ARG A 88 -16.98 11.72 23.29
CA ARG A 88 -17.94 11.55 22.18
C ARG A 88 -18.70 10.24 22.35
N THR A 89 -19.99 10.26 22.01
CA THR A 89 -20.75 9.01 21.86
C THR A 89 -20.27 8.25 20.62
N GLU A 90 -20.60 6.96 20.51
CA GLU A 90 -20.25 6.18 19.31
C GLU A 90 -20.81 6.77 18.02
N GLU A 91 -22.02 7.33 18.07
CA GLU A 91 -22.66 7.99 16.93
C GLU A 91 -21.89 9.27 16.52
N GLN A 92 -21.53 10.11 17.51
CA GLN A 92 -20.73 11.29 17.28
C GLN A 92 -19.35 10.95 16.73
N ALA A 93 -18.69 9.95 17.32
CA ALA A 93 -17.37 9.50 16.86
C ALA A 93 -17.40 8.97 15.41
N ARG A 94 -18.47 8.27 15.02
CA ARG A 94 -18.67 7.87 13.61
C ARG A 94 -18.90 9.06 12.69
N ALA A 95 -19.69 10.03 13.11
CA ALA A 95 -19.94 11.25 12.33
C ALA A 95 -18.64 12.06 12.15
N ASP A 96 -17.86 12.22 13.21
CA ASP A 96 -16.57 12.92 13.20
C ASP A 96 -15.56 12.21 12.27
N ALA A 97 -15.50 10.88 12.33
CA ALA A 97 -14.64 10.08 11.44
C ALA A 97 -15.02 10.27 9.96
N HIS A 98 -16.31 10.21 9.64
CA HIS A 98 -16.78 10.47 8.27
C HIS A 98 -16.49 11.91 7.83
N TRP A 99 -16.64 12.88 8.73
CA TRP A 99 -16.32 14.28 8.43
C TRP A 99 -14.83 14.44 8.07
N VAL A 100 -13.92 13.82 8.84
CA VAL A 100 -12.48 13.84 8.55
C VAL A 100 -12.20 13.16 7.19
N GLU A 101 -12.81 12.01 6.93
CA GLU A 101 -12.67 11.31 5.65
C GLU A 101 -13.15 12.17 4.47
N ASP A 102 -14.32 12.81 4.59
CA ASP A 102 -14.88 13.68 3.54
C ASP A 102 -14.00 14.92 3.31
N ARG A 103 -13.50 15.53 4.38
CA ARG A 103 -12.57 16.65 4.29
C ARG A 103 -11.27 16.25 3.61
N THR A 104 -10.69 15.11 3.99
CA THR A 104 -9.48 14.55 3.37
C THR A 104 -9.70 14.28 1.86
N ALA A 105 -10.82 13.66 1.50
CA ALA A 105 -11.17 13.44 0.09
C ALA A 105 -11.32 14.75 -0.71
N ALA A 106 -11.92 15.78 -0.11
CA ALA A 106 -12.05 17.08 -0.74
C ALA A 106 -10.67 17.74 -0.99
N LEU A 107 -9.76 17.67 0.00
CA LEU A 107 -8.39 18.17 -0.13
C LEU A 107 -7.61 17.42 -1.23
N MET A 108 -7.63 16.08 -1.23
CA MET A 108 -7.02 15.26 -2.27
C MET A 108 -7.54 15.59 -3.67
N THR A 109 -8.84 15.89 -3.78
CA THR A 109 -9.47 16.23 -5.06
C THR A 109 -9.06 17.64 -5.53
N ALA A 110 -8.98 18.60 -4.61
CA ALA A 110 -8.67 19.99 -4.93
C ALA A 110 -7.18 20.22 -5.25
N GLU A 111 -6.29 19.57 -4.50
CA GLU A 111 -4.85 19.80 -4.56
C GLU A 111 -4.11 18.71 -5.36
N GLY A 112 -4.75 17.58 -5.58
CA GLY A 112 -4.15 16.40 -6.20
C GLY A 112 -3.40 15.54 -5.20
N VAL A 113 -2.84 14.44 -5.68
CA VAL A 113 -2.04 13.49 -4.88
C VAL A 113 -0.71 13.29 -5.58
N ALA A 114 0.38 13.60 -4.90
CA ALA A 114 1.73 13.44 -5.41
C ALA A 114 2.31 12.07 -5.04
N TRP A 115 3.10 11.49 -5.94
CA TRP A 115 3.89 10.30 -5.64
C TRP A 115 5.01 10.61 -4.66
N ARG A 116 5.29 9.66 -3.78
CA ARG A 116 6.53 9.66 -3.01
C ARG A 116 7.74 9.45 -3.94
N PRO A 117 8.92 10.00 -3.59
CA PRO A 117 10.12 9.87 -4.42
C PRO A 117 10.48 8.40 -4.72
N GLY A 118 10.50 8.03 -6.00
CA GLY A 118 10.83 6.68 -6.47
C GLY A 118 9.68 5.67 -6.46
N ALA A 119 8.52 6.01 -5.89
CA ALA A 119 7.41 5.07 -5.75
C ALA A 119 6.80 4.69 -7.12
N ARG A 120 6.56 5.68 -7.99
CA ARG A 120 6.03 5.45 -9.33
C ARG A 120 6.95 4.56 -10.16
N GLU A 121 8.24 4.83 -10.12
CA GLU A 121 9.27 4.07 -10.84
C GLU A 121 9.33 2.63 -10.33
N LEU A 122 9.27 2.42 -9.01
CA LEU A 122 9.31 1.09 -8.42
C LEU A 122 8.08 0.27 -8.79
N VAL A 123 6.86 0.83 -8.64
CA VAL A 123 5.61 0.15 -9.04
C VAL A 123 5.67 -0.25 -10.52
N THR A 124 6.11 0.67 -11.38
CA THR A 124 6.26 0.42 -12.83
C THR A 124 7.26 -0.70 -13.10
N ALA A 125 8.43 -0.67 -12.44
CA ALA A 125 9.47 -1.69 -12.62
C ALA A 125 9.03 -3.08 -12.14
N VAL A 126 8.35 -3.16 -10.99
CA VAL A 126 7.81 -4.41 -10.44
C VAL A 126 6.77 -5.02 -11.40
N ARG A 127 5.87 -4.21 -11.95
CA ARG A 127 4.90 -4.65 -12.97
C ARG A 127 5.57 -5.11 -14.27
N ALA A 128 6.57 -4.36 -14.75
CA ALA A 128 7.31 -4.70 -15.96
C ALA A 128 8.11 -6.02 -15.81
N ALA A 129 8.53 -6.34 -14.58
CA ALA A 129 9.18 -7.62 -14.25
C ALA A 129 8.19 -8.81 -14.17
N GLY A 130 6.88 -8.57 -14.29
CA GLY A 130 5.83 -9.60 -14.23
C GLY A 130 5.57 -10.13 -12.82
N LEU A 131 6.02 -9.43 -11.78
CA LEU A 131 5.76 -9.75 -10.39
C LEU A 131 4.31 -9.43 -10.01
N ARG A 132 3.77 -10.18 -9.06
CA ARG A 132 2.46 -9.88 -8.48
C ARG A 132 2.54 -8.64 -7.60
N THR A 133 1.48 -7.83 -7.62
CA THR A 133 1.41 -6.59 -6.86
C THR A 133 0.11 -6.46 -6.08
N ALA A 134 0.21 -5.94 -4.86
CA ALA A 134 -0.97 -5.56 -4.08
C ALA A 134 -0.81 -4.16 -3.50
N LEU A 135 -1.92 -3.45 -3.34
CA LEU A 135 -2.00 -2.30 -2.46
C LEU A 135 -2.72 -2.71 -1.17
N VAL A 136 -2.13 -2.38 -0.02
CA VAL A 136 -2.67 -2.74 1.31
C VAL A 136 -2.63 -1.53 2.22
N THR A 137 -3.78 -0.92 2.48
CA THR A 137 -3.89 0.33 3.25
C THR A 137 -4.88 0.23 4.41
N THR A 138 -4.68 1.05 5.46
CA THR A 138 -5.67 1.26 6.54
C THR A 138 -6.79 2.20 6.12
N THR A 139 -6.63 2.92 5.03
CA THR A 139 -7.62 3.85 4.47
C THR A 139 -8.83 3.08 3.94
N PRO A 140 -10.07 3.52 4.29
CA PRO A 140 -11.28 2.89 3.79
C PRO A 140 -11.37 2.92 2.25
N ARG A 141 -11.99 1.89 1.65
CA ARG A 141 -12.15 1.74 0.19
C ARG A 141 -12.64 3.01 -0.49
N ARG A 142 -13.60 3.69 0.11
CA ARG A 142 -14.21 4.92 -0.42
C ARG A 142 -13.15 6.00 -0.71
N ILE A 143 -12.20 6.19 0.19
CA ILE A 143 -11.14 7.19 0.04
C ILE A 143 -9.98 6.63 -0.81
N ALA A 144 -9.56 5.40 -0.54
CA ALA A 144 -8.49 4.76 -1.30
C ALA A 144 -8.77 4.71 -2.81
N SER A 145 -10.05 4.58 -3.21
CA SER A 145 -10.45 4.58 -4.62
C SER A 145 -10.08 5.87 -5.36
N LEU A 146 -10.06 7.03 -4.68
CA LEU A 146 -9.63 8.30 -5.30
C LEU A 146 -8.15 8.22 -5.71
N VAL A 147 -7.31 7.71 -4.81
CA VAL A 147 -5.87 7.52 -5.05
C VAL A 147 -5.64 6.44 -6.12
N LEU A 148 -6.35 5.30 -6.01
CA LEU A 148 -6.24 4.21 -6.99
C LEU A 148 -6.60 4.64 -8.41
N HIS A 149 -7.68 5.40 -8.58
CA HIS A 149 -8.04 5.95 -9.90
C HIS A 149 -6.94 6.87 -10.43
N ARG A 150 -6.41 7.77 -9.59
CA ARG A 150 -5.31 8.65 -9.99
C ARG A 150 -4.06 7.88 -10.40
N ILE A 151 -3.68 6.86 -9.63
CA ILE A 151 -2.55 5.97 -9.95
C ILE A 151 -2.79 5.27 -11.29
N ALA A 152 -3.98 4.71 -11.51
CA ALA A 152 -4.33 4.03 -12.75
C ALA A 152 -4.31 4.96 -13.96
N ASP A 153 -4.82 6.18 -13.83
CA ASP A 153 -4.79 7.19 -14.89
C ASP A 153 -3.34 7.55 -15.28
N GLU A 154 -2.48 7.75 -14.30
CA GLU A 154 -1.08 8.13 -14.53
C GLU A 154 -0.20 6.99 -15.07
N LEU A 155 -0.54 5.74 -14.78
CA LEU A 155 0.20 4.56 -15.24
C LEU A 155 -0.42 3.92 -16.50
N GLY A 156 -1.58 4.42 -16.96
CA GLY A 156 -2.28 3.90 -18.12
C GLY A 156 -2.99 2.57 -17.88
N GLY A 157 -3.34 2.28 -16.63
CA GLY A 157 -4.05 1.08 -16.19
C GLY A 157 -3.77 0.76 -14.73
N ASP A 158 -4.60 -0.12 -14.15
CA ASP A 158 -4.43 -0.54 -12.75
C ASP A 158 -3.13 -1.34 -12.56
N PRO A 159 -2.21 -0.88 -11.69
CA PRO A 159 -0.95 -1.58 -11.45
C PRO A 159 -1.07 -2.71 -10.42
N PHE A 160 -2.19 -2.88 -9.74
CA PHE A 160 -2.33 -3.85 -8.65
C PHE A 160 -3.21 -5.03 -9.06
N ASP A 161 -2.71 -6.26 -8.83
CA ASP A 161 -3.48 -7.49 -9.04
C ASP A 161 -4.57 -7.67 -7.97
N THR A 162 -4.35 -7.12 -6.77
CA THR A 162 -5.35 -7.03 -5.69
C THR A 162 -5.15 -5.79 -4.84
N THR A 163 -6.22 -5.37 -4.16
CA THR A 163 -6.20 -4.24 -3.23
C THR A 163 -6.98 -4.58 -1.97
N VAL A 164 -6.39 -4.34 -0.80
CA VAL A 164 -7.01 -4.55 0.51
C VAL A 164 -7.06 -3.23 1.26
N CYS A 165 -8.28 -2.71 1.48
CA CYS A 165 -8.52 -1.46 2.19
C CYS A 165 -8.94 -1.70 3.64
N GLY A 166 -8.87 -0.66 4.47
CA GLY A 166 -9.01 -0.76 5.92
C GLY A 166 -10.31 -1.35 6.46
N ASP A 167 -11.34 -1.42 5.64
CA ASP A 167 -12.66 -1.98 5.96
C ASP A 167 -12.86 -3.43 5.44
N GLU A 168 -11.85 -4.07 4.82
CA GLU A 168 -12.03 -5.32 4.08
C GLU A 168 -11.33 -6.55 4.67
N ALA A 169 -10.45 -6.38 5.64
CA ALA A 169 -9.62 -7.48 6.16
C ALA A 169 -10.09 -8.07 7.50
N GLY A 170 -11.17 -7.56 8.07
CA GLY A 170 -11.68 -7.99 9.38
C GLY A 170 -10.87 -7.45 10.56
N ALA A 171 -9.55 -7.32 10.42
CA ALA A 171 -8.65 -6.64 11.33
C ALA A 171 -7.78 -5.64 10.56
N ARG A 172 -7.20 -4.68 11.28
CA ARG A 172 -6.38 -3.60 10.71
C ARG A 172 -4.95 -3.68 11.20
N LYS A 173 -3.99 -3.11 10.46
CA LYS A 173 -2.61 -2.94 10.94
C LYS A 173 -2.64 -2.34 12.38
N PRO A 174 -1.84 -2.85 13.33
CA PRO A 174 -0.69 -3.73 13.16
C PRO A 174 -1.00 -5.24 13.08
N ASP A 175 -2.28 -5.65 13.03
CA ASP A 175 -2.64 -7.04 12.78
C ASP A 175 -2.15 -7.48 11.39
N PRO A 176 -1.60 -8.71 11.22
CA PRO A 176 -1.12 -9.20 9.93
C PRO A 176 -2.24 -9.51 8.92
N ALA A 177 -3.51 -9.52 9.32
CA ALA A 177 -4.64 -9.94 8.49
C ALA A 177 -4.71 -9.23 7.14
N PRO A 178 -4.51 -7.90 6.99
CA PRO A 178 -4.55 -7.24 5.69
C PRO A 178 -3.49 -7.77 4.72
N TYR A 179 -2.25 -7.93 5.18
CA TYR A 179 -1.16 -8.44 4.35
C TYR A 179 -1.35 -9.92 4.02
N ARG A 180 -1.76 -10.75 5.00
CA ARG A 180 -2.07 -12.17 4.77
C ARG A 180 -3.19 -12.36 3.76
N LYS A 181 -4.24 -11.53 3.84
CA LYS A 181 -5.34 -11.53 2.87
C LYS A 181 -4.81 -11.24 1.46
N ALA A 182 -4.05 -10.18 1.28
CA ALA A 182 -3.47 -9.82 -0.01
C ALA A 182 -2.56 -10.94 -0.56
N MET A 183 -1.67 -11.51 0.25
CA MET A 183 -0.81 -12.63 -0.15
C MET A 183 -1.60 -13.87 -0.56
N ALA A 184 -2.69 -14.19 0.16
CA ALA A 184 -3.57 -15.30 -0.18
C ALA A 184 -4.30 -15.08 -1.51
N GLU A 185 -4.79 -13.87 -1.77
CA GLU A 185 -5.44 -13.51 -3.03
C GLU A 185 -4.45 -13.54 -4.22
N LEU A 186 -3.21 -13.15 -3.99
CA LEU A 186 -2.14 -13.26 -5.00
C LEU A 186 -1.67 -14.70 -5.21
N GLY A 187 -1.94 -15.62 -4.28
CA GLY A 187 -1.45 -16.99 -4.30
C GLY A 187 0.06 -17.09 -4.09
N VAL A 188 0.67 -16.13 -3.37
CA VAL A 188 2.11 -16.06 -3.12
C VAL A 188 2.42 -16.31 -1.65
N PRO A 189 3.33 -17.25 -1.32
CA PRO A 189 3.74 -17.49 0.06
C PRO A 189 4.40 -16.26 0.69
N PRO A 190 4.13 -15.95 1.98
CA PRO A 190 4.69 -14.77 2.65
C PRO A 190 6.21 -14.60 2.52
N ARG A 191 6.97 -15.69 2.62
CA ARG A 191 8.44 -15.68 2.51
C ARG A 191 8.97 -15.20 1.16
N LEU A 192 8.13 -15.22 0.11
CA LEU A 192 8.45 -14.73 -1.23
C LEU A 192 7.86 -13.33 -1.50
N CYS A 193 7.41 -12.65 -0.47
CA CYS A 193 6.81 -11.33 -0.55
C CYS A 193 7.71 -10.28 0.11
N VAL A 194 7.76 -9.11 -0.52
CA VAL A 194 8.27 -7.87 0.09
C VAL A 194 7.08 -6.95 0.35
N VAL A 195 6.99 -6.45 1.57
CA VAL A 195 6.09 -5.37 1.97
C VAL A 195 6.87 -4.06 1.95
N VAL A 196 6.35 -3.02 1.35
CA VAL A 196 6.92 -1.66 1.35
C VAL A 196 6.03 -0.78 2.23
N GLU A 197 6.63 -0.13 3.24
CA GLU A 197 5.91 0.55 4.32
C GLU A 197 6.68 1.76 4.87
N ASP A 198 5.95 2.77 5.38
CA ASP A 198 6.51 3.96 6.00
C ASP A 198 6.26 4.06 7.51
N SER A 199 5.29 3.29 8.02
CA SER A 199 4.77 3.41 9.39
C SER A 199 5.19 2.26 10.31
N ALA A 200 5.37 2.54 11.60
CA ALA A 200 5.67 1.51 12.59
C ALA A 200 4.55 0.46 12.71
N VAL A 201 3.31 0.89 12.51
CA VAL A 201 2.10 0.04 12.56
C VAL A 201 2.07 -0.92 11.37
N GLY A 202 2.37 -0.42 10.17
CA GLY A 202 2.41 -1.22 8.97
C GLY A 202 3.61 -2.15 8.89
N VAL A 203 4.80 -1.68 9.30
CA VAL A 203 5.99 -2.54 9.47
C VAL A 203 5.69 -3.71 10.41
N ALA A 204 5.05 -3.44 11.56
CA ALA A 204 4.67 -4.51 12.49
C ALA A 204 3.72 -5.52 11.84
N ALA A 205 2.73 -5.07 11.06
CA ALA A 205 1.80 -5.93 10.34
C ALA A 205 2.50 -6.80 9.27
N GLY A 206 3.41 -6.20 8.49
CA GLY A 206 4.17 -6.90 7.45
C GLY A 206 5.07 -8.00 8.03
N LEU A 207 5.81 -7.69 9.10
CA LEU A 207 6.65 -8.66 9.80
C LEU A 207 5.82 -9.77 10.45
N ALA A 208 4.70 -9.43 11.10
CA ALA A 208 3.78 -10.41 11.69
C ALA A 208 3.09 -11.29 10.62
N ALA A 209 2.99 -10.82 9.38
CA ALA A 209 2.54 -11.61 8.23
C ALA A 209 3.60 -12.55 7.67
N ASP A 210 4.80 -12.58 8.24
CA ASP A 210 5.96 -13.38 7.79
C ASP A 210 6.52 -12.94 6.43
N ALA A 211 6.40 -11.66 6.08
CA ALA A 211 7.03 -11.04 4.91
C ALA A 211 8.39 -10.40 5.25
N THR A 212 9.21 -10.14 4.23
CA THR A 212 10.32 -9.19 4.34
C THR A 212 9.77 -7.78 4.20
N VAL A 213 10.22 -6.84 5.04
CA VAL A 213 9.72 -5.47 5.00
C VAL A 213 10.83 -4.51 4.57
N LEU A 214 10.55 -3.72 3.55
CA LEU A 214 11.32 -2.53 3.18
C LEU A 214 10.63 -1.31 3.79
N GLY A 215 11.25 -0.73 4.81
CA GLY A 215 10.77 0.47 5.48
C GLY A 215 11.32 1.74 4.82
N VAL A 216 10.45 2.68 4.49
CA VAL A 216 10.80 4.00 3.92
C VAL A 216 10.15 5.11 4.77
N PRO A 217 10.76 5.50 5.89
CA PRO A 217 10.18 6.43 6.85
C PRO A 217 9.65 7.71 6.17
N ALA A 218 8.44 8.13 6.52
CA ALA A 218 7.86 9.40 6.06
C ALA A 218 7.86 10.44 7.19
N LEU A 219 6.86 10.42 8.06
CA LEU A 219 6.71 11.39 9.16
C LEU A 219 7.31 10.92 10.47
N GLN A 220 7.51 9.61 10.65
CA GLN A 220 8.04 9.02 11.87
C GLN A 220 9.28 8.19 11.57
N PRO A 221 10.29 8.18 12.47
CA PRO A 221 11.38 7.24 12.35
C PRO A 221 10.90 5.81 12.55
N LEU A 222 11.53 4.88 11.86
CA LEU A 222 11.30 3.45 12.04
C LEU A 222 12.47 2.84 12.82
N ASP A 223 12.17 2.16 13.92
CA ASP A 223 13.17 1.48 14.71
C ASP A 223 13.69 0.22 13.99
N PRO A 224 15.02 0.03 13.89
CA PRO A 224 15.61 -1.17 13.32
C PRO A 224 15.14 -2.44 14.05
N ARG A 225 14.75 -3.47 13.28
CA ARG A 225 14.36 -4.78 13.83
C ARG A 225 14.62 -5.88 12.80
N GLU A 226 14.63 -7.12 13.25
CA GLU A 226 14.79 -8.27 12.37
C GLU A 226 13.69 -8.32 11.29
N GLY A 227 14.07 -8.65 10.06
CA GLY A 227 13.17 -8.71 8.91
C GLY A 227 12.80 -7.35 8.29
N LEU A 228 13.28 -6.24 8.87
CA LEU A 228 13.12 -4.88 8.36
C LEU A 228 14.43 -4.37 7.76
N VAL A 229 14.35 -3.92 6.51
CA VAL A 229 15.43 -3.17 5.86
C VAL A 229 14.97 -1.74 5.64
N LEU A 230 15.79 -0.78 6.05
CA LEU A 230 15.46 0.64 5.96
C LEU A 230 16.14 1.30 4.75
N ARG A 231 15.40 2.19 4.09
CA ARG A 231 15.87 3.14 3.07
C ARG A 231 15.24 4.49 3.35
N ASP A 232 15.96 5.57 3.09
CA ASP A 232 15.43 6.93 3.27
C ASP A 232 14.35 7.27 2.23
N THR A 233 14.38 6.60 1.07
CA THR A 233 13.47 6.84 -0.06
C THR A 233 13.42 5.62 -0.97
N LEU A 234 12.38 5.52 -1.80
CA LEU A 234 12.28 4.52 -2.87
C LEU A 234 13.07 4.91 -4.14
N SER A 235 13.63 6.14 -4.20
CA SER A 235 14.45 6.56 -5.34
C SER A 235 15.64 5.64 -5.53
N GLY A 236 15.77 5.07 -6.74
CA GLY A 236 16.84 4.16 -7.08
C GLY A 236 16.69 2.72 -6.56
N VAL A 237 15.63 2.40 -5.82
CA VAL A 237 15.32 1.02 -5.44
C VAL A 237 14.90 0.24 -6.69
N THR A 238 15.53 -0.90 -6.91
CA THR A 238 15.32 -1.76 -8.08
C THR A 238 14.63 -3.08 -7.70
N VAL A 239 14.08 -3.78 -8.69
CA VAL A 239 13.58 -5.15 -8.50
C VAL A 239 14.68 -6.07 -7.98
N GLY A 240 15.93 -5.91 -8.45
CA GLY A 240 17.07 -6.68 -7.96
C GLY A 240 17.38 -6.46 -6.48
N ASP A 241 17.16 -5.23 -5.97
CA ASP A 241 17.29 -4.97 -4.53
C ASP A 241 16.23 -5.75 -3.75
N LEU A 242 14.96 -5.74 -4.20
CA LEU A 242 13.88 -6.49 -3.56
C LEU A 242 14.11 -8.01 -3.60
N GLU A 243 14.61 -8.55 -4.70
CA GLU A 243 15.03 -9.96 -4.82
C GLU A 243 16.13 -10.29 -3.81
N GLY A 244 17.11 -9.40 -3.66
CA GLY A 244 18.18 -9.52 -2.67
C GLY A 244 17.66 -9.57 -1.23
N LEU A 245 16.63 -8.79 -0.90
CA LEU A 245 16.00 -8.80 0.42
C LEU A 245 15.38 -10.16 0.76
N VAL A 246 14.68 -10.77 -0.19
CA VAL A 246 14.07 -12.10 -0.01
C VAL A 246 15.15 -13.18 0.08
N ALA A 247 16.16 -13.11 -0.76
CA ALA A 247 17.27 -14.09 -0.79
C ALA A 247 18.13 -14.05 0.49
N ALA A 248 18.26 -12.88 1.13
CA ALA A 248 19.02 -12.72 2.37
C ALA A 248 18.30 -13.26 3.61
N ARG A 249 17.04 -13.66 3.48
CA ARG A 249 16.24 -14.17 4.58
C ARG A 249 16.70 -15.57 5.00
N PRO A 250 16.96 -15.85 6.30
CA PRO A 250 17.30 -17.20 6.74
C PRO A 250 16.22 -18.21 6.37
N GLY A 251 16.60 -19.33 5.74
CA GLY A 251 15.69 -20.43 5.41
C GLY A 251 15.02 -20.36 4.03
N VAL A 252 15.37 -19.42 3.16
CA VAL A 252 15.04 -19.42 1.73
C VAL A 252 16.19 -20.12 0.97
N ASP A 253 16.39 -21.40 1.24
CA ASP A 253 17.26 -22.21 0.40
C ASP A 253 16.55 -22.48 -0.93
N ALA A 254 17.25 -22.17 -2.02
CA ALA A 254 16.86 -22.54 -3.37
C ALA A 254 16.74 -24.08 -3.47
N ARG A 255 15.52 -24.59 -3.54
CA ARG A 255 15.24 -25.95 -3.99
C ARG A 255 14.78 -25.93 -5.42
#